data_c906d9aa3ffe4b0dc3ba8f0156eb85cd
#
_entry.id   c906d9aa3ffe4b0dc3ba8f0156eb85cd
#
_cell.length_a   1.000
_cell.length_b   1.000
_cell.length_c   1.000
_cell.angle_alpha   90.00
_cell.angle_beta   90.00
_cell.angle_gamma   90.00
#
_symmetry.space_group_name_H-M   'P 1'
#
loop_
_entity.id
_entity.type
_entity.pdbx_description
1 polymer ?
#
loop_
_entity_poly.entity_id
_entity_poly.type
_entity_poly.pdbx_seq_one_letter_code
_entity_poly.pdbx_strand_id
1 'polypeptide(L)'
;MAVVITEKKAAVDAWVALLEDCTALLACPGVRHKLLLQRACALHTSQIVSAEEYSDMLELADGALAYAIEAQLYIPTSDSAA
;
A
#
# COMPACT_ATOMS: atom_id res chain seq x y z
N MET A 1 -15.37 23.17 4.63
CA MET A 1 -14.47 23.05 3.49
C MET A 1 -13.12 22.58 3.94
N ALA A 2 -12.49 23.32 4.85
CA ALA A 2 -11.19 22.89 5.34
C ALA A 2 -11.27 21.51 5.97
N VAL A 3 -12.39 21.20 6.60
CA VAL A 3 -12.59 19.91 7.24
C VAL A 3 -12.48 18.76 6.23
N VAL A 4 -13.11 18.96 5.06
CA VAL A 4 -13.08 17.91 4.03
C VAL A 4 -11.67 17.68 3.54
N ILE A 5 -10.93 18.76 3.31
CA ILE A 5 -9.54 18.65 2.85
C ILE A 5 -8.69 17.97 3.91
N THR A 6 -8.92 18.31 5.18
CA THR A 6 -8.19 17.69 6.28
C THR A 6 -8.47 16.20 6.37
N GLU A 7 -9.75 15.82 6.21
CA GLU A 7 -10.12 14.41 6.25
C GLU A 7 -9.46 13.64 5.12
N LYS A 8 -9.44 14.22 3.92
CA LYS A 8 -8.80 13.58 2.79
C LYS A 8 -7.32 13.39 3.04
N LYS A 9 -6.66 14.43 3.52
CA LYS A 9 -5.24 14.35 3.78
C LYS A 9 -4.93 13.28 4.82
N ALA A 10 -5.71 13.26 5.90
CA ALA A 10 -5.49 12.28 6.96
C ALA A 10 -5.71 10.86 6.44
N ALA A 11 -6.74 10.67 5.63
CA ALA A 11 -7.04 9.35 5.10
C ALA A 11 -5.95 8.88 4.14
N VAL A 12 -5.50 9.76 3.26
CA VAL A 12 -4.44 9.41 2.31
C VAL A 12 -3.13 9.17 3.04
N ASP A 13 -2.81 10.02 4.01
CA ASP A 13 -1.59 9.85 4.79
C ASP A 13 -1.60 8.52 5.53
N ALA A 14 -2.73 8.13 6.09
CA ALA A 14 -2.85 6.84 6.78
C ALA A 14 -2.63 5.69 5.80
N TRP A 15 -3.16 5.82 4.59
CA TRP A 15 -2.98 4.80 3.57
C TRP A 15 -1.51 4.70 3.15
N VAL A 16 -0.86 5.84 2.97
CA VAL A 16 0.56 5.86 2.61
C VAL A 16 1.41 5.25 3.72
N ALA A 17 1.04 5.48 4.98
CA ALA A 17 1.73 4.86 6.09
C ALA A 17 1.64 3.34 6.02
N LEU A 18 0.48 2.80 5.65
CA LEU A 18 0.33 1.36 5.44
C LEU A 18 1.21 0.88 4.29
N LEU A 19 1.26 1.68 3.23
CA LEU A 19 2.06 1.34 2.05
C LEU A 19 3.54 1.27 2.39
N GLU A 20 4.00 2.17 3.26
CA GLU A 20 5.41 2.29 3.60
C GLU A 20 5.83 1.40 4.77
N ASP A 21 4.93 0.62 5.31
CA ASP A 21 5.27 -0.28 6.42
C ASP A 21 5.99 -1.51 5.86
N CYS A 22 7.27 -1.37 5.67
CA CYS A 22 8.08 -2.42 5.03
C CYS A 22 8.09 -3.71 5.81
N THR A 23 8.09 -3.62 7.14
CA THR A 23 8.12 -4.83 7.96
C THR A 23 6.89 -5.68 7.73
N ALA A 24 5.71 -5.06 7.79
CA ALA A 24 4.47 -5.79 7.55
C ALA A 24 4.37 -6.27 6.11
N LEU A 25 4.82 -5.43 5.18
CA LEU A 25 4.76 -5.76 3.76
C LEU A 25 5.62 -7.00 3.46
N LEU A 26 6.85 -7.02 3.97
CA LEU A 26 7.75 -8.13 3.72
C LEU A 26 7.31 -9.41 4.44
N ALA A 27 6.66 -9.25 5.59
CA ALA A 27 6.19 -10.42 6.33
C ALA A 27 5.07 -11.14 5.58
N CYS A 28 4.11 -10.40 5.04
CA CYS A 28 2.97 -10.98 4.34
C CYS A 28 2.59 -10.09 3.17
N PRO A 29 3.33 -10.18 2.05
CA PRO A 29 3.09 -9.27 0.93
C PRO A 29 1.67 -9.35 0.37
N GLY A 30 1.17 -10.56 0.19
CA GLY A 30 -0.16 -10.72 -0.39
C GLY A 30 -1.25 -10.16 0.50
N VAL A 31 -1.14 -10.38 1.80
CA VAL A 31 -2.12 -9.88 2.76
C VAL A 31 -2.08 -8.36 2.80
N ARG A 32 -0.89 -7.79 2.84
CA ARG A 32 -0.76 -6.33 2.88
C ARG A 32 -1.26 -5.71 1.59
N HIS A 33 -0.95 -6.33 0.45
CA HIS A 33 -1.43 -5.84 -0.84
C HIS A 33 -2.96 -5.81 -0.87
N LYS A 34 -3.59 -6.89 -0.41
CA LYS A 34 -5.04 -6.96 -0.38
C LYS A 34 -5.62 -5.88 0.52
N LEU A 35 -5.00 -5.66 1.67
CA LEU A 35 -5.44 -4.61 2.57
C LEU A 35 -5.35 -3.23 1.92
N LEU A 36 -4.24 -2.96 1.23
CA LEU A 36 -4.07 -1.68 0.54
C LEU A 36 -5.14 -1.48 -0.51
N LEU A 37 -5.46 -2.53 -1.28
CA LEU A 37 -6.49 -2.43 -2.30
C LEU A 37 -7.86 -2.18 -1.68
N GLN A 38 -8.17 -2.88 -0.58
CA GLN A 38 -9.46 -2.71 0.09
C GLN A 38 -9.61 -1.31 0.65
N ARG A 39 -8.54 -0.77 1.25
CA ARG A 39 -8.59 0.57 1.82
C ARG A 39 -8.70 1.62 0.73
N ALA A 40 -7.96 1.45 -0.37
CA ALA A 40 -8.06 2.39 -1.49
C ALA A 40 -9.47 2.36 -2.08
N CYS A 41 -10.04 1.19 -2.23
CA CYS A 41 -11.39 1.05 -2.75
C CYS A 41 -12.39 1.75 -1.84
N ALA A 42 -12.25 1.60 -0.53
CA ALA A 42 -13.14 2.26 0.42
C ALA A 42 -13.05 3.77 0.32
N LEU A 43 -11.83 4.30 0.16
CA LEU A 43 -11.65 5.74 0.01
C LEU A 43 -12.28 6.25 -1.28
N HIS A 44 -12.17 5.49 -2.36
CA HIS A 44 -12.80 5.86 -3.63
C HIS A 44 -14.32 5.77 -3.53
N THR A 45 -14.84 4.71 -2.94
CA THR A 45 -16.27 4.53 -2.79
C THR A 45 -16.89 5.64 -1.94
N SER A 46 -16.16 6.09 -0.92
CA SER A 46 -16.59 7.20 -0.08
C SER A 46 -16.34 8.55 -0.72
N GLN A 47 -15.80 8.57 -1.94
CA GLN A 47 -15.53 9.79 -2.69
C GLN A 47 -14.50 10.69 -2.00
N ILE A 48 -13.67 10.11 -1.15
CA ILE A 48 -12.59 10.85 -0.52
C ILE A 48 -11.47 11.08 -1.52
N VAL A 49 -11.21 10.09 -2.39
CA VAL A 49 -10.23 10.23 -3.46
C VAL A 49 -10.93 10.12 -4.81
N SER A 50 -10.37 10.80 -5.81
CA SER A 50 -10.90 10.78 -7.16
C SER A 50 -10.52 9.48 -7.86
N ALA A 51 -11.09 9.26 -9.05
CA ALA A 51 -10.75 8.09 -9.84
C ALA A 51 -9.29 8.07 -10.22
N GLU A 52 -8.73 9.23 -10.55
CA GLU A 52 -7.31 9.33 -10.87
C GLU A 52 -6.45 8.99 -9.67
N GLU A 53 -6.81 9.54 -8.51
CA GLU A 53 -6.08 9.26 -7.29
C GLU A 53 -6.16 7.79 -6.92
N TYR A 54 -7.33 7.21 -7.10
CA TYR A 54 -7.51 5.79 -6.84
C TYR A 54 -6.61 4.95 -7.74
N SER A 55 -6.56 5.31 -9.03
CA SER A 55 -5.70 4.61 -9.98
C SER A 55 -4.23 4.69 -9.57
N ASP A 56 -3.79 5.87 -9.14
CA ASP A 56 -2.42 6.05 -8.66
C ASP A 56 -2.15 5.18 -7.44
N MET A 57 -3.13 5.10 -6.52
CA MET A 57 -2.98 4.28 -5.33
C MET A 57 -2.85 2.81 -5.69
N LEU A 58 -3.62 2.33 -6.67
CA LEU A 58 -3.51 0.96 -7.12
C LEU A 58 -2.12 0.66 -7.69
N GLU A 59 -1.58 1.60 -8.46
CA GLU A 59 -0.24 1.43 -9.02
C GLU A 59 0.81 1.38 -7.91
N LEU A 60 0.66 2.22 -6.90
CA LEU A 60 1.59 2.21 -5.78
C LEU A 60 1.51 0.90 -5.01
N ALA A 61 0.31 0.39 -4.81
CA ALA A 61 0.13 -0.88 -4.12
C ALA A 61 0.75 -2.03 -4.91
N ASP A 62 0.57 -2.02 -6.23
CA ASP A 62 1.16 -3.05 -7.07
C ASP A 62 2.69 -2.96 -7.06
N GLY A 63 3.22 -1.75 -7.07
CA GLY A 63 4.67 -1.56 -6.98
C GLY A 63 5.24 -2.06 -5.67
N ALA A 64 4.51 -1.81 -4.57
CA ALA A 64 4.94 -2.28 -3.27
C ALA A 64 4.94 -3.81 -3.21
N LEU A 65 3.94 -4.44 -3.81
CA LEU A 65 3.89 -5.90 -3.85
C LEU A 65 5.07 -6.45 -4.66
N ALA A 66 5.34 -5.86 -5.81
CA ALA A 66 6.45 -6.30 -6.65
C ALA A 66 7.77 -6.15 -5.90
N TYR A 67 7.95 -5.03 -5.20
CA TYR A 67 9.15 -4.80 -4.41
C TYR A 67 9.30 -5.89 -3.34
N ALA A 68 8.22 -6.21 -2.64
CA ALA A 68 8.27 -7.19 -1.57
C ALA A 68 8.61 -8.58 -2.11
N ILE A 69 8.04 -8.94 -3.24
CA ILE A 69 8.30 -10.23 -3.85
C ILE A 69 9.77 -10.31 -4.27
N GLU A 70 10.28 -9.25 -4.89
CA GLU A 70 11.69 -9.22 -5.29
C GLU A 70 12.61 -9.30 -4.09
N ALA A 71 12.26 -8.59 -3.01
CA ALA A 71 13.07 -8.61 -1.81
C ALA A 71 13.14 -10.01 -1.22
N GLN A 72 12.04 -10.75 -1.27
CA GLN A 72 12.02 -12.11 -0.77
C GLN A 72 12.89 -13.03 -1.61
N LEU A 73 12.92 -12.77 -2.92
CA LEU A 73 13.78 -13.57 -3.80
C LEU A 73 15.25 -13.35 -3.53
N TYR A 74 15.60 -12.18 -3.04
CA TYR A 74 16.99 -11.85 -2.77
C TYR A 74 17.44 -12.15 -1.35
N ILE A 75 16.51 -12.56 -0.49
CA ILE A 75 16.90 -12.95 0.84
C ILE A 75 17.79 -14.16 0.71
N PRO A 76 19.02 -14.02 1.14
CA PRO A 76 19.99 -15.08 0.92
C PRO A 76 19.73 -16.12 1.87
N THR A 77 19.00 -16.66 1.66
CA THR A 77 18.85 -17.59 2.48
C THR A 77 19.79 -18.60 2.28
N SER A 78 20.04 -18.14 1.95
CA SER A 78 20.63 -18.66 1.77
C SER A 78 21.51 -18.95 2.28
N ASP A 79 21.30 -18.79 2.68
CA ASP A 79 21.82 -19.02 3.01
C ASP A 79 22.20 -19.91 2.92
N SER A 80 21.81 -20.10 2.58
CA SER A 80 22.11 -20.84 2.36
C SER A 80 23.11 -21.20 2.32
N ALA A 81 23.30 -20.83 2.44
CA ALA A 81 24.16 -21.01 2.31
C ALA A 81 24.89 -21.59 2.67
N ALA A 82 24.72 -21.77 2.98
CA ALA A 82 25.44 -22.19 3.24
C ALA A 82 25.83 -23.03 3.22
#